data_5c675d9a06074819dd310dfd841e6a87
#
_entry.id   5c675d9a06074819dd310dfd841e6a87
#
_cell.length_a   1.000
_cell.length_b   1.000
_cell.length_c   1.000
_cell.angle_alpha   90.00
_cell.angle_beta   90.00
_cell.angle_gamma   90.00
#
_symmetry.space_group_name_H-M   'P 1'
#
loop_
_entity.id
_entity.type
_entity.pdbx_description
1 polymer ?
#
loop_
_entity_poly.entity_id
_entity_poly.type
_entity_poly.pdbx_seq_one_letter_code
_entity_poly.pdbx_strand_id
1 'polypeptide(L)'
;MKSREAVIVVHGLWLHGLVMGWLARRIARCGFSARTWSYPSLKLSLSENAARLAQHCRALDAPRLHIVAHSMGGLIALKMLEAHRDVHCARLVLIGTPYTDSRAARRLARWPGGSTLLGRSIAEWLNSPRPIPDGMTETGIIAGTRGLGLG
;
A
#
# COMPACT_ATOMS: atom_id res chain seq x y z
N MET A 1 -16.48 7.02 25.03
CA MET A 1 -15.05 6.76 24.66
C MET A 1 -14.75 7.52 23.38
N LYS A 2 -13.73 8.38 23.38
CA LYS A 2 -13.28 8.99 22.10
C LYS A 2 -12.88 7.87 21.15
N SER A 3 -13.44 7.84 19.93
CA SER A 3 -13.04 6.89 18.91
C SER A 3 -11.54 7.09 18.62
N ARG A 4 -10.80 5.99 18.57
CA ARG A 4 -9.37 6.05 18.30
C ARG A 4 -9.13 6.33 16.82
N GLU A 5 -8.11 7.12 16.50
CA GLU A 5 -7.67 7.30 15.11
C GLU A 5 -7.37 5.94 14.48
N ALA A 6 -7.84 5.70 13.25
CA ALA A 6 -7.68 4.42 12.57
C ALA A 6 -6.34 4.37 11.82
N VAL A 7 -5.68 3.23 11.89
CA VAL A 7 -4.50 2.93 11.06
C VAL A 7 -4.75 1.65 10.29
N ILE A 8 -4.71 1.74 8.96
CA ILE A 8 -4.78 0.58 8.06
C ILE A 8 -3.35 0.19 7.66
N VAL A 9 -3.00 -1.06 7.92
CA VAL A 9 -1.69 -1.63 7.56
C VAL A 9 -1.85 -2.49 6.32
N VAL A 10 -1.20 -2.08 5.22
CA VAL A 10 -1.31 -2.69 3.89
C VAL A 10 -0.05 -3.48 3.57
N HIS A 11 -0.21 -4.76 3.22
CA HIS A 11 0.92 -5.66 2.91
C HIS A 11 1.48 -5.47 1.49
N GLY A 12 2.63 -6.07 1.22
CA GLY A 12 3.28 -6.09 -0.09
C GLY A 12 2.87 -7.27 -0.98
N LEU A 13 3.55 -7.40 -2.12
CA LEU A 13 3.39 -8.50 -3.06
C LEU A 13 3.69 -9.85 -2.38
N TRP A 14 2.94 -10.89 -2.74
CA TRP A 14 3.01 -12.25 -2.20
C TRP A 14 2.75 -12.39 -0.69
N LEU A 15 2.52 -11.31 0.00
CA LEU A 15 2.20 -11.32 1.42
C LEU A 15 0.69 -11.36 1.65
N HIS A 16 0.32 -11.65 2.88
CA HIS A 16 -1.04 -11.57 3.38
C HIS A 16 -1.08 -10.63 4.58
N GLY A 17 -2.20 -10.01 4.86
CA GLY A 17 -2.35 -9.08 5.98
C GLY A 17 -1.90 -9.62 7.32
N LEU A 18 -1.99 -10.95 7.53
CA LEU A 18 -1.52 -11.59 8.76
C LEU A 18 -0.05 -11.37 9.05
N VAL A 19 0.80 -11.30 8.02
CA VAL A 19 2.24 -11.04 8.16
C VAL A 19 2.50 -9.67 8.78
N MET A 20 1.62 -8.70 8.50
CA MET A 20 1.70 -7.35 9.06
C MET A 20 1.04 -7.20 10.43
N GLY A 21 0.48 -8.29 10.96
CA GLY A 21 -0.25 -8.29 12.25
C GLY A 21 0.63 -7.88 13.43
N TRP A 22 1.91 -8.23 13.42
CA TRP A 22 2.86 -7.78 14.44
C TRP A 22 3.01 -6.25 14.44
N LEU A 23 3.16 -5.64 13.27
CA LEU A 23 3.25 -4.19 13.13
C LEU A 23 1.95 -3.51 13.58
N ALA A 24 0.79 -4.02 13.15
CA ALA A 24 -0.50 -3.50 13.57
C ALA A 24 -0.67 -3.56 15.10
N ARG A 25 -0.25 -4.67 15.76
CA ARG A 25 -0.27 -4.77 17.23
C ARG A 25 0.62 -3.72 17.90
N ARG A 26 1.79 -3.45 17.36
CA ARG A 26 2.68 -2.41 17.91
C ARG A 26 2.07 -1.03 17.78
N ILE A 27 1.50 -0.71 16.63
CA ILE A 27 0.79 0.56 16.39
C ILE A 27 -0.41 0.69 17.34
N ALA A 28 -1.17 -0.40 17.57
CA ALA A 28 -2.29 -0.41 18.50
C ALA A 28 -1.86 -0.12 19.94
N ARG A 29 -0.68 -0.58 20.36
CA ARG A 29 -0.11 -0.25 21.69
C ARG A 29 0.23 1.23 21.86
N CYS A 30 0.41 1.95 20.75
CA CYS A 30 0.59 3.42 20.76
C CYS A 30 -0.75 4.20 20.82
N GLY A 31 -1.88 3.51 21.00
CA GLY A 31 -3.18 4.17 21.20
C GLY A 31 -4.06 4.27 19.96
N PHE A 32 -3.62 3.79 18.79
CA PHE A 32 -4.40 3.77 17.56
C PHE A 32 -5.34 2.56 17.46
N SER A 33 -6.39 2.68 16.64
CA SER A 33 -7.18 1.52 16.18
C SER A 33 -6.54 0.94 14.93
N ALA A 34 -5.50 0.10 15.08
CA ALA A 34 -4.73 -0.45 13.97
C ALA A 34 -5.28 -1.79 13.50
N ARG A 35 -5.47 -1.94 12.19
CA ARG A 35 -5.95 -3.17 11.55
C ARG A 35 -5.15 -3.45 10.28
N THR A 36 -4.92 -4.74 9.98
CA THR A 36 -4.38 -5.15 8.68
C THR A 36 -5.50 -5.23 7.65
N TRP A 37 -5.17 -4.84 6.42
CA TRP A 37 -6.04 -5.03 5.27
C TRP A 37 -5.38 -5.94 4.24
N SER A 38 -6.12 -6.95 3.78
CA SER A 38 -5.64 -7.94 2.82
C SER A 38 -6.32 -7.78 1.47
N TYR A 39 -5.56 -8.00 0.41
CA TYR A 39 -6.03 -7.91 -0.97
C TYR A 39 -5.37 -8.99 -1.84
N PRO A 40 -6.01 -9.39 -2.96
CA PRO A 40 -5.46 -10.39 -3.87
C PRO A 40 -4.35 -9.78 -4.74
N SER A 41 -3.12 -9.82 -4.24
CA SER A 41 -1.96 -9.12 -4.81
C SER A 41 -1.60 -9.51 -6.24
N LEU A 42 -1.95 -10.73 -6.69
CA LEU A 42 -1.63 -11.22 -8.03
C LEU A 42 -2.80 -11.13 -9.02
N LYS A 43 -4.05 -11.23 -8.53
CA LYS A 43 -5.25 -11.41 -9.38
C LYS A 43 -5.84 -10.11 -9.89
N LEU A 44 -5.80 -9.05 -9.09
CA LEU A 44 -6.38 -7.76 -9.43
C LEU A 44 -5.31 -6.77 -9.89
N SER A 45 -5.72 -5.79 -10.68
CA SER A 45 -4.88 -4.69 -11.11
C SER A 45 -4.58 -3.72 -9.96
N LEU A 46 -3.66 -2.80 -10.15
CA LEU A 46 -3.35 -1.75 -9.18
C LEU A 46 -4.58 -0.87 -8.91
N SER A 47 -5.28 -0.47 -9.98
CA SER A 47 -6.48 0.37 -9.90
C SER A 47 -7.64 -0.35 -9.21
N GLU A 48 -7.86 -1.64 -9.49
CA GLU A 48 -8.89 -2.44 -8.82
C GLU A 48 -8.62 -2.58 -7.32
N ASN A 49 -7.37 -2.83 -6.92
CA ASN A 49 -6.98 -2.91 -5.52
C ASN A 49 -7.07 -1.54 -4.83
N ALA A 50 -6.73 -0.44 -5.51
CA ALA A 50 -6.90 0.91 -5.01
C ALA A 50 -8.37 1.25 -4.73
N ALA A 51 -9.29 0.89 -5.64
CA ALA A 51 -10.72 1.08 -5.45
C ALA A 51 -11.27 0.27 -4.25
N ARG A 52 -10.80 -0.96 -4.06
CA ARG A 52 -11.17 -1.80 -2.90
C ARG A 52 -10.64 -1.22 -1.58
N LEU A 53 -9.42 -0.67 -1.58
CA LEU A 53 -8.88 0.02 -0.40
C LEU A 53 -9.71 1.27 -0.08
N ALA A 54 -10.08 2.06 -1.09
CA ALA A 54 -10.94 3.23 -0.92
C ALA A 54 -12.30 2.86 -0.31
N GLN A 55 -12.93 1.81 -0.82
CA GLN A 55 -14.19 1.29 -0.26
C GLN A 55 -14.03 0.88 1.20
N HIS A 56 -12.93 0.18 1.54
CA HIS A 56 -12.63 -0.20 2.91
C HIS A 56 -12.44 1.02 3.83
N CYS A 57 -11.70 2.03 3.37
CA CYS A 57 -11.46 3.26 4.13
C CYS A 57 -12.77 4.04 4.39
N ARG A 58 -13.66 4.14 3.40
CA ARG A 58 -14.99 4.80 3.56
C ARG A 58 -15.87 4.12 4.60
N ALA A 59 -15.74 2.81 4.76
CA ALA A 59 -16.51 2.05 5.73
C ALA A 59 -16.01 2.19 7.19
N LEU A 60 -14.89 2.87 7.40
CA LEU A 60 -14.33 3.07 8.73
C LEU A 60 -14.97 4.29 9.39
N ASP A 61 -15.56 4.06 10.56
CA ASP A 61 -16.01 5.13 11.45
C ASP A 61 -14.86 5.55 12.37
N ALA A 62 -14.04 6.48 11.90
CA ALA A 62 -12.91 7.00 12.65
C ALA A 62 -12.71 8.50 12.41
N PRO A 63 -12.34 9.27 13.44
CA PRO A 63 -12.15 10.72 13.31
C PRO A 63 -11.01 11.09 12.38
N ARG A 64 -10.01 10.23 12.28
CA ARG A 64 -8.86 10.38 11.36
C ARG A 64 -8.38 9.02 10.90
N LEU A 65 -8.03 8.94 9.61
CA LEU A 65 -7.48 7.76 8.97
C LEU A 65 -5.99 7.95 8.70
N HIS A 66 -5.20 6.93 9.00
CA HIS A 66 -3.79 6.81 8.62
C HIS A 66 -3.57 5.50 7.88
N ILE A 67 -2.56 5.47 7.02
CA ILE A 67 -2.17 4.27 6.28
C ILE A 67 -0.68 4.02 6.49
N VAL A 68 -0.35 2.77 6.81
CA VAL A 68 1.03 2.26 6.82
C VAL A 68 1.11 1.16 5.77
N ALA A 69 1.91 1.36 4.75
CA ALA A 69 1.90 0.49 3.59
C ALA A 69 3.32 -0.01 3.24
N HIS A 70 3.45 -1.31 3.02
CA HIS A 70 4.70 -1.96 2.69
C HIS A 70 4.77 -2.31 1.20
N SER A 71 5.90 -1.98 0.55
CA SER A 71 6.21 -2.37 -0.83
C SER A 71 5.07 -2.01 -1.81
N MET A 72 4.51 -2.99 -2.54
CA MET A 72 3.38 -2.79 -3.46
C MET A 72 2.14 -2.19 -2.78
N GLY A 73 1.91 -2.47 -1.50
CA GLY A 73 0.84 -1.85 -0.73
C GLY A 73 0.91 -0.32 -0.73
N GLY A 74 2.13 0.24 -0.76
CA GLY A 74 2.35 1.68 -0.88
C GLY A 74 1.93 2.23 -2.24
N LEU A 75 2.16 1.48 -3.33
CA LEU A 75 1.68 1.86 -4.66
C LEU A 75 0.15 1.87 -4.74
N ILE A 76 -0.50 0.89 -4.08
CA ILE A 76 -1.97 0.83 -3.99
C ILE A 76 -2.50 2.03 -3.20
N ALA A 77 -1.88 2.38 -2.07
CA ALA A 77 -2.28 3.53 -1.26
C ALA A 77 -2.13 4.85 -2.02
N LEU A 78 -1.02 5.05 -2.72
CA LEU A 78 -0.79 6.23 -3.56
C LEU A 78 -1.81 6.31 -4.71
N LYS A 79 -2.06 5.19 -5.41
CA LYS A 79 -3.05 5.12 -6.48
C LYS A 79 -4.47 5.40 -5.96
N MET A 80 -4.79 4.93 -4.76
CA MET A 80 -6.06 5.21 -4.11
C MET A 80 -6.21 6.72 -3.83
N LEU A 81 -5.22 7.37 -3.24
CA LEU A 81 -5.27 8.80 -2.93
C LEU A 81 -5.34 9.67 -4.19
N GLU A 82 -4.69 9.23 -5.28
CA GLU A 82 -4.80 9.90 -6.58
C GLU A 82 -6.20 9.80 -7.18
N ALA A 83 -6.78 8.59 -7.21
CA ALA A 83 -8.00 8.30 -7.94
C ALA A 83 -9.29 8.54 -7.12
N HIS A 84 -9.21 8.53 -5.79
CA HIS A 84 -10.35 8.62 -4.86
C HIS A 84 -10.16 9.77 -3.88
N ARG A 85 -10.25 11.01 -4.39
CA ARG A 85 -10.03 12.26 -3.66
C ARG A 85 -10.98 12.52 -2.49
N ASP A 86 -12.08 11.78 -2.43
CA ASP A 86 -13.03 11.77 -1.32
C ASP A 86 -12.54 10.99 -0.09
N VAL A 87 -11.50 10.16 -0.24
CA VAL A 87 -10.88 9.44 0.87
C VAL A 87 -9.76 10.30 1.48
N HIS A 88 -10.04 10.87 2.64
CA HIS A 88 -9.05 11.69 3.35
C HIS A 88 -8.15 10.83 4.23
N CYS A 89 -6.87 10.79 3.90
CA CYS A 89 -5.82 10.17 4.70
C CYS A 89 -4.97 11.27 5.37
N ALA A 90 -4.91 11.28 6.70
CA ALA A 90 -4.14 12.29 7.41
C ALA A 90 -2.63 12.04 7.30
N ARG A 91 -2.21 10.77 7.42
CA ARG A 91 -0.80 10.38 7.29
C ARG A 91 -0.65 9.07 6.53
N LEU A 92 0.32 9.05 5.62
CA LEU A 92 0.74 7.87 4.88
C LEU A 92 2.20 7.54 5.21
N VAL A 93 2.48 6.32 5.66
CA VAL A 93 3.85 5.83 5.83
C VAL A 93 4.14 4.76 4.80
N LEU A 94 5.11 5.00 3.94
CA LEU A 94 5.57 4.08 2.92
C LEU A 94 6.84 3.35 3.41
N ILE A 95 6.79 2.02 3.46
CA ILE A 95 7.91 1.18 3.90
C ILE A 95 8.41 0.38 2.70
N GLY A 96 9.62 0.67 2.22
CA GLY A 96 10.23 -0.03 1.09
C GLY A 96 9.36 -0.02 -0.18
N THR A 97 8.62 1.05 -0.44
CA THR A 97 7.77 1.19 -1.62
C THR A 97 8.61 1.62 -2.82
N PRO A 98 8.61 0.86 -3.95
CA PRO A 98 9.39 1.20 -5.14
C PRO A 98 8.68 2.29 -5.96
N TYR A 99 8.64 3.51 -5.45
CA TYR A 99 7.85 4.60 -6.03
C TYR A 99 8.32 4.98 -7.45
N THR A 100 9.62 5.12 -7.68
CA THR A 100 10.14 5.59 -8.97
C THR A 100 10.25 4.49 -10.00
N ASP A 101 10.86 3.37 -9.65
CA ASP A 101 11.06 2.20 -10.52
C ASP A 101 11.48 0.98 -9.71
N SER A 102 11.38 -0.20 -10.33
CA SER A 102 11.97 -1.44 -9.82
C SER A 102 12.66 -2.19 -10.95
N ARG A 103 14.00 -2.09 -10.98
CA ARG A 103 14.83 -2.83 -11.95
C ARG A 103 14.61 -4.34 -11.82
N ALA A 104 14.44 -4.83 -10.59
CA ALA A 104 14.22 -6.23 -10.32
C ALA A 104 12.85 -6.70 -10.84
N ALA A 105 11.78 -5.92 -10.65
CA ALA A 105 10.47 -6.23 -11.21
C ALA A 105 10.50 -6.24 -12.75
N ARG A 106 11.13 -5.25 -13.39
CA ARG A 106 11.30 -5.22 -14.85
C ARG A 106 12.10 -6.39 -15.37
N ARG A 107 13.17 -6.78 -14.66
CA ARG A 107 13.98 -7.94 -15.04
C ARG A 107 13.19 -9.23 -14.91
N LEU A 108 12.47 -9.41 -13.81
CA LEU A 108 11.63 -10.59 -13.59
C LEU A 108 10.49 -10.68 -14.62
N ALA A 109 9.87 -9.55 -14.99
CA ALA A 109 8.79 -9.50 -15.99
C ALA A 109 9.23 -10.02 -17.38
N ARG A 110 10.53 -9.97 -17.70
CA ARG A 110 11.11 -10.46 -18.97
C ARG A 110 11.34 -11.97 -19.00
N TRP A 111 11.26 -12.65 -17.85
CA TRP A 111 11.44 -14.10 -17.79
C TRP A 111 10.15 -14.83 -18.16
N PRO A 112 10.22 -16.03 -18.76
CA PRO A 112 9.06 -16.85 -19.01
C PRO A 112 8.27 -17.07 -17.69
N GLY A 113 6.98 -16.70 -17.66
CA GLY A 113 6.14 -16.75 -16.47
C GLY A 113 6.37 -15.63 -15.44
N GLY A 114 7.34 -14.77 -15.63
CA GLY A 114 7.67 -13.69 -14.68
C GLY A 114 6.54 -12.68 -14.50
N SER A 115 5.82 -12.35 -15.57
CA SER A 115 4.63 -11.48 -15.51
C SER A 115 3.50 -12.09 -14.67
N THR A 116 3.28 -13.39 -14.78
CA THR A 116 2.30 -14.12 -13.96
C THR A 116 2.69 -14.10 -12.48
N LEU A 117 3.98 -14.27 -12.19
CA LEU A 117 4.52 -14.26 -10.83
C LEU A 117 4.40 -12.88 -10.18
N LEU A 118 4.58 -11.80 -10.94
CA LEU A 118 4.42 -10.41 -10.48
C LEU A 118 2.97 -9.99 -10.35
N GLY A 119 2.08 -10.60 -11.11
CA GLY A 119 0.64 -10.34 -11.10
C GLY A 119 0.23 -9.03 -11.77
N ARG A 120 -1.08 -8.82 -11.85
CA ARG A 120 -1.70 -7.72 -12.60
C ARG A 120 -1.39 -6.35 -12.02
N SER A 121 -1.27 -6.22 -10.70
CA SER A 121 -0.96 -4.93 -10.05
C SER A 121 0.40 -4.40 -10.45
N ILE A 122 1.44 -5.23 -10.44
CA ILE A 122 2.79 -4.81 -10.83
C ILE A 122 2.87 -4.58 -12.34
N ALA A 123 2.17 -5.39 -13.14
CA ALA A 123 2.11 -5.20 -14.59
C ALA A 123 1.50 -3.83 -14.95
N GLU A 124 0.40 -3.45 -14.30
CA GLU A 124 -0.19 -2.11 -14.47
C GLU A 124 0.79 -1.01 -14.04
N TRP A 125 1.39 -1.15 -12.84
CA TRP A 125 2.32 -0.15 -12.33
C TRP A 125 3.53 0.08 -13.25
N LEU A 126 4.12 -0.99 -13.81
CA LEU A 126 5.27 -0.87 -14.71
C LEU A 126 4.94 -0.12 -16.01
N ASN A 127 3.69 -0.15 -16.45
CA ASN A 127 3.21 0.42 -17.70
C ASN A 127 2.37 1.70 -17.53
N SER A 128 2.18 2.18 -16.29
CA SER A 128 1.40 3.38 -16.00
C SER A 128 2.28 4.54 -15.53
N PRO A 129 1.81 5.78 -15.67
CA PRO A 129 2.42 6.92 -14.99
C PRO A 129 2.48 6.70 -13.47
N ARG A 130 3.47 7.29 -12.82
CA ARG A 130 3.57 7.19 -11.36
C ARG A 130 2.42 7.95 -10.70
N PRO A 131 1.78 7.38 -9.66
CA PRO A 131 0.75 8.10 -8.91
C PRO A 131 1.31 9.40 -8.35
N ILE A 132 0.59 10.48 -8.52
CA ILE A 132 0.99 11.79 -7.98
C ILE A 132 0.41 11.92 -6.57
N PRO A 133 1.23 12.16 -5.53
CA PRO A 133 0.74 12.45 -4.20
C PRO A 133 -0.25 13.63 -4.23
N ASP A 134 -1.30 13.56 -3.45
CA ASP A 134 -2.37 14.57 -3.44
C ASP A 134 -1.96 15.93 -2.85
N GLY A 135 -0.76 16.01 -2.29
CA GLY A 135 -0.23 17.20 -1.62
C GLY A 135 -0.90 17.53 -0.27
N MET A 136 -1.94 16.83 0.12
CA MET A 136 -2.70 17.04 1.35
C MET A 136 -2.34 16.02 2.44
N THR A 137 -1.94 14.82 2.04
CA THR A 137 -1.56 13.73 2.94
C THR A 137 -0.11 13.88 3.40
N GLU A 138 0.11 14.04 4.71
CA GLU A 138 1.45 14.02 5.30
C GLU A 138 2.09 12.64 5.06
N THR A 139 3.15 12.60 4.23
CA THR A 139 3.76 11.33 3.80
C THR A 139 5.16 11.15 4.36
N GLY A 140 5.37 10.06 5.09
CA GLY A 140 6.67 9.59 5.56
C GLY A 140 7.17 8.39 4.76
N ILE A 141 8.49 8.33 4.50
CA ILE A 141 9.11 7.25 3.75
C ILE A 141 10.19 6.58 4.61
N ILE A 142 10.11 5.25 4.73
CA ILE A 142 11.14 4.42 5.32
C ILE A 142 11.72 3.54 4.20
N ALA A 143 12.98 3.81 3.84
CA ALA A 143 13.68 3.09 2.79
C ALA A 143 14.89 2.34 3.36
N GLY A 144 15.16 1.16 2.80
CA GLY A 144 16.40 0.42 3.09
C GLY A 144 17.60 1.05 2.40
N THR A 145 18.76 0.94 3.03
CA THR A 145 20.05 1.41 2.45
C THR A 145 20.73 0.34 1.58
N ARG A 146 20.24 -0.90 1.63
CA ARG A 146 20.73 -2.03 0.81
C ARG A 146 19.61 -2.48 -0.11
N GLY A 147 19.89 -2.50 -1.42
CA GLY A 147 18.94 -2.94 -2.46
C GLY A 147 18.78 -4.46 -2.49
N LEU A 148 18.15 -5.02 -1.48
CA LEU A 148 17.77 -6.43 -1.41
C LEU A 148 16.29 -6.58 -1.77
N GLY A 149 15.95 -7.43 -2.74
CA GLY A 149 14.58 -7.70 -3.16
C GLY A 149 14.13 -6.95 -4.40
N LEU A 150 12.84 -6.62 -4.50
CA LEU A 150 12.20 -5.96 -5.65
C LEU A 150 12.26 -4.42 -5.61
N GLY A 151 12.80 -3.85 -4.55
CA GLY A 151 12.94 -2.39 -4.37
C GLY A 151 14.36 -1.90 -4.52
#